data_51af6238d7e59cd2112174048d3ef6f2
#
_entry.id   51af6238d7e59cd2112174048d3ef6f2
#
_cell.length_a   1.000
_cell.length_b   1.000
_cell.length_c   1.000
_cell.angle_alpha   90.00
_cell.angle_beta   90.00
_cell.angle_gamma   90.00
#
_symmetry.space_group_name_H-M   'P 1'
#
loop_
_entity.id
_entity.type
_entity.pdbx_description
1 polymer ?
#
loop_
_entity_poly.entity_id
_entity_poly.type
_entity_poly.pdbx_seq_one_letter_code
_entity_poly.pdbx_strand_id
1 'polypeptide(L)'
;MIDEKGIKKDLKDIRFYYENYEMFRNAACTVGENRIVKTAEKYNKAIEFAPLKLYKIYLVLYCKGASLKSVAYDLDYSVVYIEKLNKQLIGYLFEYFKINGENDGSPFLNK
;
A
#
# COMPACT_ATOMS: atom_id res chain seq x y z
N MET A 1 -2.99 17.14 -3.24
CA MET A 1 -3.23 16.77 -1.85
C MET A 1 -3.80 15.37 -1.75
N ILE A 2 -3.29 14.57 -0.82
CA ILE A 2 -3.76 13.20 -0.70
C ILE A 2 -4.97 13.12 0.24
N ASP A 3 -5.90 12.23 -0.06
CA ASP A 3 -7.03 11.96 0.82
C ASP A 3 -7.27 10.46 0.85
N GLU A 4 -8.24 10.03 1.66
CA GLU A 4 -8.49 8.60 1.80
C GLU A 4 -8.90 7.93 0.49
N LYS A 5 -9.64 8.66 -0.32
CA LYS A 5 -10.07 8.14 -1.61
C LYS A 5 -8.87 7.87 -2.52
N GLY A 6 -7.92 8.80 -2.52
CA GLY A 6 -6.69 8.63 -3.28
C GLY A 6 -5.87 7.46 -2.78
N ILE A 7 -5.83 7.28 -1.46
CA ILE A 7 -5.11 6.15 -0.88
C ILE A 7 -5.74 4.83 -1.29
N LYS A 8 -7.06 4.75 -1.25
CA LYS A 8 -7.76 3.53 -1.68
C LYS A 8 -7.48 3.22 -3.14
N LYS A 9 -7.46 4.25 -3.98
CA LYS A 9 -7.13 4.07 -5.39
C LYS A 9 -5.70 3.58 -5.56
N ASP A 10 -4.77 4.18 -4.83
CA ASP A 10 -3.37 3.77 -4.89
C ASP A 10 -3.19 2.32 -4.42
N LEU A 11 -3.92 1.92 -3.38
CA LEU A 11 -3.83 0.54 -2.89
C LEU A 11 -4.34 -0.45 -3.94
N LYS A 12 -5.37 -0.07 -4.70
CA LYS A 12 -5.84 -0.92 -5.81
C LYS A 12 -4.77 -1.03 -6.88
N ASP A 13 -4.10 0.08 -7.18
CA ASP A 13 -3.01 0.07 -8.15
C ASP A 13 -1.86 -0.81 -7.69
N ILE A 14 -1.57 -0.78 -6.40
CA ILE A 14 -0.51 -1.62 -5.83
C ILE A 14 -0.88 -3.09 -5.96
N ARG A 15 -2.14 -3.42 -5.69
CA ARG A 15 -2.63 -4.78 -5.83
C ARG A 15 -2.46 -5.25 -7.28
N PHE A 16 -2.84 -4.41 -8.22
CA PHE A 16 -2.68 -4.69 -9.63
C PHE A 16 -1.21 -4.89 -9.99
N TYR A 17 -0.34 -4.05 -9.43
CA TYR A 17 1.10 -4.14 -9.65
C TYR A 17 1.63 -5.52 -9.26
N TYR A 18 1.26 -6.00 -8.07
CA TYR A 18 1.78 -7.30 -7.63
C TYR A 18 1.14 -8.46 -8.36
N GLU A 19 -0.10 -8.31 -8.81
CA GLU A 19 -0.75 -9.36 -9.61
C GLU A 19 -0.09 -9.49 -10.97
N ASN A 20 0.55 -8.42 -11.44
CA ASN A 20 1.18 -8.39 -12.76
C ASN A 20 2.65 -8.01 -12.65
N TYR A 21 3.28 -8.49 -11.60
CA TYR A 21 4.62 -8.04 -11.24
C TYR A 21 5.65 -8.20 -12.37
N GLU A 22 5.65 -9.35 -13.02
CA GLU A 22 6.61 -9.60 -14.09
C GLU A 22 6.45 -8.60 -15.24
N MET A 23 5.21 -8.34 -15.59
CA MET A 23 4.92 -7.39 -16.66
C MET A 23 5.44 -6.00 -16.33
N PHE A 24 5.16 -5.54 -15.12
CA PHE A 24 5.59 -4.20 -14.71
C PHE A 24 7.09 -4.10 -14.59
N ARG A 25 7.72 -5.15 -14.10
CA ARG A 25 9.15 -5.19 -13.96
C ARG A 25 9.84 -5.04 -15.32
N ASN A 26 9.35 -5.78 -16.30
CA ASN A 26 9.92 -5.70 -17.65
C ASN A 26 9.64 -4.36 -18.30
N ALA A 27 8.42 -3.87 -18.16
CA ALA A 27 8.05 -2.58 -18.73
C ALA A 27 8.84 -1.45 -18.10
N ALA A 28 9.05 -1.51 -16.79
CA ALA A 28 9.79 -0.47 -16.08
C ALA A 28 11.23 -0.40 -16.56
N CYS A 29 11.82 -1.56 -16.87
CA CYS A 29 13.18 -1.58 -17.41
C CYS A 29 13.25 -0.92 -18.77
N THR A 30 12.16 -1.01 -19.51
CA THR A 30 12.12 -0.50 -20.87
C THR A 30 11.77 0.97 -20.92
N VAL A 31 10.73 1.35 -20.20
CA VAL A 31 10.23 2.73 -20.28
C VAL A 31 10.81 3.63 -19.23
N GLY A 32 11.37 3.08 -18.19
CA GLY A 32 12.02 3.86 -17.16
C GLY A 32 11.07 4.41 -16.11
N GLU A 33 9.99 5.00 -16.51
CA GLU A 33 9.06 5.59 -15.57
C GLU A 33 7.69 4.98 -15.69
N ASN A 34 7.15 4.54 -14.59
CA ASN A 34 5.83 3.99 -14.55
C ASN A 34 5.17 4.46 -13.26
N ARG A 35 4.02 5.11 -13.39
CA ARG A 35 3.35 5.68 -12.23
C ARG A 35 2.97 4.62 -11.20
N ILE A 36 2.54 3.46 -11.67
CA ILE A 36 2.12 2.39 -10.75
C ILE A 36 3.32 1.82 -10.00
N VAL A 37 4.44 1.64 -10.68
CA VAL A 37 5.66 1.17 -10.02
C VAL A 37 6.10 2.17 -8.96
N LYS A 38 6.08 3.45 -9.28
CA LYS A 38 6.47 4.48 -8.33
C LYS A 38 5.51 4.52 -7.14
N THR A 39 4.23 4.32 -7.40
CA THR A 39 3.24 4.27 -6.33
C THR A 39 3.55 3.11 -5.38
N ALA A 40 3.85 1.94 -5.93
CA ALA A 40 4.17 0.77 -5.10
C ALA A 40 5.41 1.03 -4.25
N GLU A 41 6.44 1.63 -4.84
CA GLU A 41 7.66 1.92 -4.10
C GLU A 41 7.41 2.91 -2.98
N LYS A 42 6.63 3.93 -3.26
CA LYS A 42 6.27 4.95 -2.28
C LYS A 42 5.55 4.35 -1.07
N TYR A 43 4.58 3.48 -1.34
CA TYR A 43 3.82 2.86 -0.25
C TYR A 43 4.64 1.81 0.50
N ASN A 44 5.47 1.06 -0.19
CA ASN A 44 6.36 0.11 0.47
C ASN A 44 7.27 0.81 1.46
N LYS A 45 7.73 2.00 1.11
CA LYS A 45 8.57 2.78 2.00
C LYS A 45 7.78 3.26 3.21
N ALA A 46 6.56 3.74 2.98
CA ALA A 46 5.72 4.22 4.05
C ALA A 46 5.39 3.12 5.06
N ILE A 47 5.20 1.89 4.58
CA ILE A 47 4.76 0.82 5.43
C ILE A 47 5.88 0.25 6.31
N GLU A 48 7.13 0.56 6.01
CA GLU A 48 8.27 0.04 6.78
C GLU A 48 8.18 0.39 8.26
N PHE A 49 7.56 1.51 8.58
CA PHE A 49 7.48 1.98 9.96
C PHE A 49 6.12 1.77 10.59
N ALA A 50 5.24 1.06 9.91
CA ALA A 50 3.90 0.83 10.41
C ALA A 50 3.89 -0.20 11.54
N PRO A 51 2.88 -0.14 12.42
CA PRO A 51 2.70 -1.21 13.40
C PRO A 51 2.62 -2.56 12.70
N LEU A 52 3.12 -3.58 13.35
CA LEU A 52 3.22 -4.92 12.75
C LEU A 52 1.89 -5.42 12.19
N LYS A 53 0.80 -5.21 12.90
CA LYS A 53 -0.51 -5.64 12.43
C LYS A 53 -0.87 -5.02 11.10
N LEU A 54 -0.58 -3.73 10.95
CA LEU A 54 -0.90 -3.01 9.72
C LEU A 54 0.04 -3.43 8.60
N TYR A 55 1.29 -3.67 8.93
CA TYR A 55 2.24 -4.15 7.95
C TYR A 55 1.79 -5.49 7.37
N LYS A 56 1.36 -6.41 8.24
CA LYS A 56 0.88 -7.71 7.80
C LYS A 56 -0.38 -7.60 6.94
N ILE A 57 -1.31 -6.74 7.32
CA ILE A 57 -2.53 -6.53 6.54
C ILE A 57 -2.19 -5.99 5.16
N TYR A 58 -1.26 -5.06 5.09
CA TYR A 58 -0.81 -4.53 3.81
C TYR A 58 -0.26 -5.65 2.92
N LEU A 59 0.59 -6.51 3.47
CA LEU A 59 1.19 -7.59 2.70
C LEU A 59 0.14 -8.56 2.17
N VAL A 60 -0.79 -9.01 3.04
CA VAL A 60 -1.72 -10.04 2.60
C VAL A 60 -2.83 -9.51 1.71
N LEU A 61 -3.32 -8.31 1.96
CA LEU A 61 -4.41 -7.77 1.15
C LEU A 61 -3.92 -7.18 -0.17
N TYR A 62 -2.78 -6.51 -0.15
CA TYR A 62 -2.38 -5.75 -1.33
C TYR A 62 -1.19 -6.35 -2.07
N CYS A 63 -0.21 -6.85 -1.38
CA CYS A 63 0.93 -7.46 -2.06
C CYS A 63 0.60 -8.88 -2.52
N LYS A 64 -0.13 -9.64 -1.72
CA LYS A 64 -0.53 -10.98 -2.10
C LYS A 64 -1.91 -11.04 -2.75
N GLY A 65 -2.68 -9.97 -2.63
CA GLY A 65 -3.97 -9.89 -3.28
C GLY A 65 -5.04 -10.79 -2.69
N ALA A 66 -4.92 -11.18 -1.44
CA ALA A 66 -5.93 -12.04 -0.81
C ALA A 66 -7.21 -11.27 -0.54
N SER A 67 -8.33 -11.98 -0.50
CA SER A 67 -9.61 -11.35 -0.19
C SER A 67 -9.74 -11.19 1.32
N LEU A 68 -10.65 -10.31 1.73
CA LEU A 68 -10.93 -10.11 3.16
C LEU A 68 -11.34 -11.42 3.82
N LYS A 69 -12.16 -12.20 3.14
CA LYS A 69 -12.62 -13.49 3.69
C LYS A 69 -11.46 -14.47 3.86
N SER A 70 -10.60 -14.53 2.87
CA SER A 70 -9.47 -15.44 2.91
C SER A 70 -8.52 -15.08 4.05
N VAL A 71 -8.23 -13.80 4.21
CA VAL A 71 -7.34 -13.34 5.26
C VAL A 71 -7.97 -13.62 6.64
N ALA A 72 -9.26 -13.36 6.78
CA ALA A 72 -9.95 -13.60 8.03
C ALA A 72 -9.88 -15.08 8.39
N TYR A 73 -10.11 -15.95 7.44
CA TYR A 73 -10.05 -17.38 7.66
C TYR A 73 -8.65 -17.82 8.09
N ASP A 74 -7.65 -17.38 7.34
CA ASP A 74 -6.26 -17.79 7.58
C ASP A 74 -5.72 -17.31 8.91
N LEU A 75 -6.14 -16.12 9.34
CA LEU A 75 -5.65 -15.54 10.59
C LEU A 75 -6.58 -15.79 11.77
N ASP A 76 -7.68 -16.50 11.53
CA ASP A 76 -8.66 -16.81 12.57
C ASP A 76 -9.28 -15.55 13.17
N TYR A 77 -9.60 -14.59 12.31
CA TYR A 77 -10.27 -13.34 12.69
C TYR A 77 -11.60 -13.24 11.97
N SER A 78 -12.48 -12.36 12.44
CA SER A 78 -13.70 -12.06 11.72
C SER A 78 -13.39 -11.14 10.54
N VAL A 79 -14.26 -11.19 9.52
CA VAL A 79 -14.12 -10.28 8.37
C VAL A 79 -14.24 -8.84 8.84
N VAL A 80 -15.13 -8.58 9.80
CA VAL A 80 -15.31 -7.23 10.32
C VAL A 80 -14.02 -6.70 10.95
N TYR A 81 -13.30 -7.57 11.66
CA TYR A 81 -12.05 -7.16 12.27
C TYR A 81 -10.99 -6.84 11.20
N ILE A 82 -10.94 -7.64 10.13
CA ILE A 82 -10.00 -7.37 9.04
C ILE A 82 -10.34 -6.04 8.37
N GLU A 83 -11.64 -5.75 8.19
CA GLU A 83 -12.06 -4.46 7.64
C GLU A 83 -11.61 -3.31 8.54
N LYS A 84 -11.71 -3.52 9.85
CA LYS A 84 -11.27 -2.52 10.81
C LYS A 84 -9.77 -2.27 10.69
N LEU A 85 -8.98 -3.34 10.58
CA LEU A 85 -7.54 -3.21 10.42
C LEU A 85 -7.20 -2.50 9.11
N ASN A 86 -7.96 -2.78 8.05
CA ASN A 86 -7.75 -2.11 6.78
C ASN A 86 -8.02 -0.61 6.89
N LYS A 87 -9.06 -0.24 7.62
CA LYS A 87 -9.33 1.18 7.84
C LYS A 87 -8.22 1.84 8.64
N GLN A 88 -7.67 1.13 9.62
CA GLN A 88 -6.55 1.63 10.39
C GLN A 88 -5.32 1.79 9.51
N LEU A 89 -5.10 0.87 8.59
CA LEU A 89 -4.00 0.97 7.64
C LEU A 89 -4.13 2.22 6.78
N ILE A 90 -5.32 2.45 6.25
CA ILE A 90 -5.57 3.64 5.43
C ILE A 90 -5.34 4.91 6.23
N GLY A 91 -5.78 4.92 7.48
CA GLY A 91 -5.55 6.06 8.38
C GLY A 91 -4.08 6.29 8.63
N TYR A 92 -3.31 5.21 8.85
CA TYR A 92 -1.88 5.32 9.05
C TYR A 92 -1.21 5.92 7.82
N LEU A 93 -1.56 5.43 6.64
CA LEU A 93 -0.97 5.93 5.39
C LEU A 93 -1.32 7.38 5.16
N PHE A 94 -2.56 7.75 5.45
CA PHE A 94 -2.99 9.13 5.32
C PHE A 94 -2.13 10.05 6.19
N GLU A 95 -1.93 9.68 7.45
CA GLU A 95 -1.13 10.48 8.36
C GLU A 95 0.34 10.49 7.94
N TYR A 96 0.84 9.36 7.49
CA TYR A 96 2.22 9.29 7.03
C TYR A 96 2.47 10.28 5.89
N PHE A 97 1.61 10.26 4.88
CA PHE A 97 1.80 11.15 3.73
C PHE A 97 1.51 12.59 4.06
N LYS A 98 0.64 12.83 5.01
CA LYS A 98 0.35 14.18 5.46
C LYS A 98 1.60 14.80 6.10
N ILE A 99 2.31 14.01 6.88
CA ILE A 99 3.50 14.48 7.57
C ILE A 99 4.73 14.50 6.65
N ASN A 100 4.89 13.48 5.81
CA ASN A 100 6.08 13.32 5.00
C ASN A 100 5.93 13.78 3.55
N GLY A 101 4.76 14.22 3.17
CA GLY A 101 4.51 14.69 1.81
C GLY A 101 4.14 13.57 0.88
N GLU A 102 3.46 13.93 -0.20
CA GLU A 102 2.98 12.97 -1.17
C GLU A 102 4.07 12.49 -2.11
N ASN A 103 5.13 13.25 -2.18
CA ASN A 103 6.22 12.90 -3.06
C ASN A 103 7.19 11.97 -2.41
N ASP A 104 6.84 11.39 -1.37
CA ASP A 104 7.51 10.42 -0.79
C ASP A 104 8.88 10.49 -0.78
N GLY A 105 9.42 10.30 -0.14
CA GLY A 105 10.70 10.19 -0.03
C GLY A 105 11.52 11.35 -0.17
N SER A 106 11.01 12.41 -0.45
CA SER A 106 11.77 13.58 -0.55
C SER A 106 11.97 14.11 0.81
N PRO A 107 13.03 14.02 1.30
CA PRO A 107 13.26 14.52 2.60
C PRO A 107 13.35 15.98 2.61
N PHE A 108 13.21 16.27 2.34
CA PHE A 108 13.31 17.27 2.55
C PHE A 108 13.20 17.91 3.18
N LEU A 109 13.04 17.56 3.04
CA LEU A 109 12.80 17.96 3.42
C LEU A 109 12.91 18.47 4.25
N ASN A 110 13.05 18.16 4.35
CA ASN A 110 13.18 18.60 4.95
C ASN A 110 13.35 19.16 5.44
N LYS A 111 13.47 19.27 5.41
CA LYS A 111 13.79 19.61 5.75
C LYS A 111 13.92 20.09 5.98
#